data_244fb6846e20467012fe17d8a62d0dca
#
_entry.id   244fb6846e20467012fe17d8a62d0dca
#
_cell.length_a   1.000
_cell.length_b   1.000
_cell.length_c   1.000
_cell.angle_alpha   90.00
_cell.angle_beta   90.00
_cell.angle_gamma   90.00
#
_symmetry.space_group_name_H-M   'P 1'
#
loop_
_entity.id
_entity.type
_entity.pdbx_description
1 polymer ?
#
loop_
_entity_poly.entity_id
_entity_poly.type
_entity_poly.pdbx_seq_one_letter_code
_entity_poly.pdbx_strand_id
1 'polypeptide(L)'
;ITPEHYNRMYRILQRGIPVKVDVEVRNRIGDRAEQAMNLVGEIAGSDLTDEVVMLGAHLDTWHGSPNASDNTSGVAVALEAMRILKAVGAKPRRTIRVALWAGEEQGLFGSRAYVKQHFGDPRDAAIGVKPAYEKLSAYFNQDYGAGQYRGIMLQGNEHARASLTAWMAPF
;
A
#
# COMPACT_ATOMS: atom_id res chain seq x y z
N ILE A 1 14.98 -15.77 10.96
CA ILE A 1 16.44 -16.07 10.80
C ILE A 1 17.14 -14.76 10.52
N THR A 2 18.17 -14.40 11.31
CA THR A 2 18.94 -13.20 11.06
C THR A 2 19.81 -13.33 9.79
N PRO A 3 20.15 -12.21 9.12
CA PRO A 3 21.04 -12.25 7.97
C PRO A 3 22.36 -12.95 8.21
N GLU A 4 22.90 -12.83 9.42
CA GLU A 4 24.16 -13.48 9.81
C GLU A 4 24.06 -14.99 9.77
N HIS A 5 22.98 -15.54 10.34
CA HIS A 5 22.73 -16.98 10.35
C HIS A 5 22.42 -17.51 8.96
N TYR A 6 21.60 -16.79 8.19
CA TYR A 6 21.32 -17.14 6.80
C TYR A 6 22.60 -17.18 5.97
N ASN A 7 23.39 -16.11 6.01
CA ASN A 7 24.64 -16.01 5.25
C ASN A 7 25.67 -17.06 5.68
N ARG A 8 25.69 -17.44 6.98
CA ARG A 8 26.55 -18.53 7.46
C ARG A 8 26.15 -19.86 6.84
N MET A 9 24.87 -20.20 6.87
CA MET A 9 24.36 -21.43 6.25
C MET A 9 24.63 -21.46 4.75
N TYR A 10 24.40 -20.35 4.06
CA TYR A 10 24.67 -20.22 2.65
C TYR A 10 26.15 -20.48 2.31
N ARG A 11 27.07 -19.86 3.03
CA ARG A 11 28.53 -20.07 2.82
C ARG A 11 28.97 -21.50 3.11
N ILE A 12 28.33 -22.19 4.07
CA ILE A 12 28.60 -23.60 4.35
C ILE A 12 28.15 -24.48 3.18
N LEU A 13 26.94 -24.23 2.67
CA LEU A 13 26.38 -24.95 1.51
C LEU A 13 27.23 -24.73 0.25
N GLN A 14 27.75 -23.53 0.01
CA GLN A 14 28.64 -23.25 -1.13
C GLN A 14 29.95 -24.08 -1.07
N ARG A 15 30.35 -24.55 0.12
CA ARG A 15 31.50 -25.42 0.30
C ARG A 15 31.19 -26.90 0.15
N GLY A 16 29.95 -27.23 -0.30
CA GLY A 16 29.47 -28.60 -0.40
C GLY A 16 29.17 -29.30 0.91
N ILE A 17 29.14 -28.58 2.03
CA ILE A 17 28.85 -29.13 3.34
C ILE A 17 27.34 -29.07 3.59
N PRO A 18 26.67 -30.22 3.87
CA PRO A 18 25.25 -30.22 4.17
C PRO A 18 24.92 -29.44 5.43
N VAL A 19 23.87 -28.64 5.39
CA VAL A 19 23.31 -27.93 6.54
C VAL A 19 21.99 -28.59 6.91
N LYS A 20 21.87 -28.98 8.17
CA LYS A 20 20.61 -29.47 8.78
C LYS A 20 20.17 -28.46 9.82
N VAL A 21 18.87 -28.19 9.85
CA VAL A 21 18.26 -27.32 10.85
C VAL A 21 17.08 -28.03 11.49
N ASP A 22 16.95 -27.87 12.80
CA ASP A 22 15.75 -28.27 13.53
C ASP A 22 14.93 -26.99 13.77
N VAL A 23 13.65 -27.03 13.43
CA VAL A 23 12.74 -25.89 13.59
C VAL A 23 11.59 -26.31 14.50
N GLU A 24 11.49 -25.63 15.63
CA GLU A 24 10.35 -25.77 16.53
C GLU A 24 9.49 -24.49 16.42
N VAL A 25 8.21 -24.68 16.08
CA VAL A 25 7.23 -23.58 15.99
C VAL A 25 6.10 -23.86 16.96
N ARG A 26 5.89 -22.95 17.92
CA ARG A 26 4.79 -23.01 18.87
C ARG A 26 3.88 -21.81 18.66
N ASN A 27 2.81 -22.02 17.91
CA ASN A 27 1.81 -20.98 17.65
C ASN A 27 0.56 -21.25 18.49
N ARG A 28 -0.06 -20.18 18.93
CA ARG A 28 -1.40 -20.19 19.49
C ARG A 28 -2.33 -19.49 18.51
N ILE A 29 -3.28 -20.22 17.96
CA ILE A 29 -4.35 -19.67 17.13
C ILE A 29 -5.44 -19.19 18.07
N GLY A 30 -5.84 -17.93 17.95
CA GLY A 30 -6.95 -17.36 18.71
C GLY A 30 -8.30 -17.88 18.23
N ASP A 31 -9.25 -18.01 19.13
CA ASP A 31 -10.60 -18.48 18.82
C ASP A 31 -11.51 -17.42 18.19
N ARG A 32 -11.05 -16.18 18.12
CA ARG A 32 -11.80 -15.05 17.59
C ARG A 32 -11.04 -14.42 16.42
N ALA A 33 -11.77 -14.21 15.33
CA ALA A 33 -11.29 -13.34 14.26
C ALA A 33 -11.32 -11.89 14.79
N GLU A 34 -10.17 -11.27 14.90
CA GLU A 34 -10.08 -9.85 15.20
C GLU A 34 -10.41 -9.06 13.94
N GLN A 35 -11.23 -8.01 14.10
CA GLN A 35 -11.55 -7.12 12.99
C GLN A 35 -10.45 -6.08 12.85
N ALA A 36 -9.81 -6.04 11.68
CA ALA A 36 -8.93 -4.96 11.30
C ALA A 36 -9.72 -3.87 10.56
N MET A 37 -9.30 -2.62 10.70
CA MET A 37 -9.98 -1.47 10.11
C MET A 37 -9.04 -0.71 9.18
N ASN A 38 -9.55 -0.36 7.99
CA ASN A 38 -8.90 0.64 7.16
C ASN A 38 -9.20 2.04 7.70
N LEU A 39 -8.24 2.95 7.58
CA LEU A 39 -8.43 4.37 7.88
C LEU A 39 -8.56 5.14 6.59
N VAL A 40 -9.59 5.98 6.49
CA VAL A 40 -9.84 6.80 5.30
C VAL A 40 -10.06 8.25 5.72
N GLY A 41 -9.38 9.17 5.05
CA GLY A 41 -9.53 10.61 5.25
C GLY A 41 -9.64 11.34 3.91
N GLU A 42 -10.28 12.50 3.90
CA GLU A 42 -10.54 13.24 2.66
C GLU A 42 -10.31 14.75 2.77
N ILE A 43 -9.91 15.33 1.65
CA ILE A 43 -10.07 16.76 1.34
C ILE A 43 -11.14 16.83 0.26
N ALA A 44 -12.28 17.44 0.59
CA ALA A 44 -13.40 17.52 -0.33
C ALA A 44 -13.05 18.32 -1.59
N GLY A 45 -13.52 17.84 -2.72
CA GLY A 45 -13.43 18.56 -3.99
C GLY A 45 -14.35 19.79 -4.05
N SER A 46 -14.12 20.67 -5.00
CA SER A 46 -14.89 21.91 -5.16
C SER A 46 -16.09 21.76 -6.11
N ASP A 47 -15.91 21.11 -7.25
CA ASP A 47 -16.94 20.97 -8.30
C ASP A 47 -17.11 19.55 -8.84
N LEU A 48 -16.11 18.70 -8.76
CA LEU A 48 -16.15 17.29 -9.12
C LEU A 48 -16.05 16.43 -7.84
N THR A 49 -16.91 16.69 -6.90
CA THR A 49 -16.83 16.16 -5.53
C THR A 49 -17.02 14.65 -5.45
N ASP A 50 -17.68 14.05 -6.41
CA ASP A 50 -17.91 12.61 -6.54
C ASP A 50 -16.79 11.87 -7.29
N GLU A 51 -15.90 12.60 -7.96
CA GLU A 51 -14.69 12.05 -8.55
C GLU A 51 -13.54 12.07 -7.53
N VAL A 52 -12.75 10.99 -7.51
CA VAL A 52 -11.77 10.79 -6.46
C VAL A 52 -10.37 10.54 -7.03
N VAL A 53 -9.40 11.22 -6.48
CA VAL A 53 -7.99 10.86 -6.57
C VAL A 53 -7.58 10.27 -5.24
N MET A 54 -7.06 9.05 -5.25
CA MET A 54 -6.65 8.36 -4.02
C MET A 54 -5.15 8.24 -3.90
N LEU A 55 -4.68 8.29 -2.66
CA LEU A 55 -3.33 7.89 -2.28
C LEU A 55 -3.42 6.93 -1.09
N GLY A 56 -2.49 6.00 -0.99
CA GLY A 56 -2.56 4.99 0.06
C GLY A 56 -1.23 4.33 0.37
N ALA A 57 -1.24 3.69 1.52
CA ALA A 57 -0.18 2.85 2.05
C ALA A 57 -0.80 1.82 2.98
N HIS A 58 -0.12 0.70 3.27
CA HIS A 58 -0.63 -0.17 4.32
C HIS A 58 -0.14 0.26 5.71
N LEU A 59 -0.97 0.02 6.69
CA LEU A 59 -0.77 0.46 8.07
C LEU A 59 -0.21 -0.65 8.97
N ASP A 60 -0.48 -1.89 8.62
CA ASP A 60 -0.02 -3.07 9.34
C ASP A 60 1.44 -3.42 9.03
N THR A 61 1.97 -4.39 9.77
CA THR A 61 3.30 -4.95 9.60
C THR A 61 3.35 -6.38 10.07
N TRP A 62 4.42 -7.11 9.71
CA TRP A 62 4.67 -8.43 10.24
C TRP A 62 4.87 -8.43 11.77
N HIS A 63 4.38 -9.46 12.43
CA HIS A 63 4.56 -9.68 13.86
C HIS A 63 6.04 -9.63 14.24
N GLY A 64 6.36 -8.87 15.27
CA GLY A 64 7.73 -8.71 15.76
C GLY A 64 8.60 -7.74 14.96
N SER A 65 8.06 -7.09 13.92
CA SER A 65 8.72 -6.01 13.20
C SER A 65 8.38 -4.65 13.81
N PRO A 66 9.36 -3.72 13.93
CA PRO A 66 9.07 -2.35 14.37
C PRO A 66 8.37 -1.49 13.32
N ASN A 67 8.19 -1.99 12.11
CA ASN A 67 7.51 -1.33 10.99
C ASN A 67 8.08 0.04 10.58
N ALA A 68 9.35 0.29 10.78
CA ALA A 68 9.92 1.61 10.53
C ALA A 68 9.91 2.00 9.05
N SER A 69 10.13 1.07 8.13
CA SER A 69 10.13 1.34 6.68
C SER A 69 8.97 0.69 5.96
N ASP A 70 8.61 -0.53 6.32
CA ASP A 70 7.54 -1.31 5.72
C ASP A 70 6.37 -1.46 6.72
N ASN A 71 5.31 -0.59 6.68
CA ASN A 71 5.21 0.49 5.70
C ASN A 71 4.87 1.84 6.38
N THR A 72 5.41 2.10 7.58
CA THR A 72 5.23 3.42 8.23
C THR A 72 5.79 4.57 7.38
N SER A 73 6.83 4.32 6.56
CA SER A 73 7.34 5.33 5.63
C SER A 73 6.28 5.74 4.60
N GLY A 74 5.57 4.80 4.01
CA GLY A 74 4.48 5.08 3.08
C GLY A 74 3.31 5.79 3.74
N VAL A 75 2.94 5.38 4.95
CA VAL A 75 1.91 6.06 5.75
C VAL A 75 2.30 7.52 6.02
N ALA A 76 3.55 7.76 6.43
CA ALA A 76 4.05 9.11 6.70
C ALA A 76 4.02 10.00 5.45
N VAL A 77 4.44 9.47 4.30
CA VAL A 77 4.40 10.18 3.01
C VAL A 77 2.96 10.52 2.61
N ALA A 78 2.04 9.56 2.70
CA ALA A 78 0.65 9.78 2.35
C ALA A 78 -0.02 10.85 3.24
N LEU A 79 0.21 10.77 4.55
CA LEU A 79 -0.33 11.77 5.50
C LEU A 79 0.32 13.14 5.33
N GLU A 80 1.63 13.20 5.06
CA GLU A 80 2.33 14.46 4.84
C GLU A 80 1.87 15.13 3.54
N ALA A 81 1.61 14.37 2.47
CA ALA A 81 1.01 14.91 1.26
C ALA A 81 -0.35 15.58 1.54
N MET A 82 -1.22 14.91 2.33
CA MET A 82 -2.50 15.48 2.74
C MET A 82 -2.32 16.73 3.60
N ARG A 83 -1.36 16.71 4.53
CA ARG A 83 -1.04 17.86 5.38
C ARG A 83 -0.58 19.06 4.56
N ILE A 84 0.31 18.85 3.59
CA ILE A 84 0.82 19.90 2.71
C ILE A 84 -0.33 20.49 1.90
N LEU A 85 -1.14 19.68 1.23
CA LEU A 85 -2.29 20.14 0.46
C LEU A 85 -3.23 21.01 1.30
N LYS A 86 -3.49 20.61 2.53
CA LYS A 86 -4.31 21.38 3.46
C LYS A 86 -3.62 22.69 3.87
N ALA A 87 -2.33 22.65 4.18
CA ALA A 87 -1.55 23.80 4.67
C ALA A 87 -1.42 24.91 3.61
N VAL A 88 -1.28 24.53 2.33
CA VAL A 88 -1.22 25.51 1.22
C VAL A 88 -2.61 25.98 0.79
N GLY A 89 -3.67 25.53 1.44
CA GLY A 89 -5.03 25.91 1.10
C GLY A 89 -5.49 25.40 -0.28
N ALA A 90 -4.99 24.25 -0.71
CA ALA A 90 -5.35 23.67 -2.00
C ALA A 90 -6.87 23.52 -2.12
N LYS A 91 -7.41 23.90 -3.27
CA LYS A 91 -8.84 23.75 -3.62
C LYS A 91 -8.93 22.78 -4.81
N PRO A 92 -8.81 21.47 -4.59
CA PRO A 92 -8.88 20.51 -5.67
C PRO A 92 -10.28 20.49 -6.27
N ARG A 93 -10.40 20.23 -7.56
CA ARG A 93 -11.69 20.01 -8.20
C ARG A 93 -12.31 18.69 -7.74
N ARG A 94 -11.50 17.63 -7.68
CA ARG A 94 -11.86 16.29 -7.23
C ARG A 94 -11.57 16.11 -5.75
N THR A 95 -12.32 15.25 -5.11
CA THR A 95 -12.01 14.82 -3.74
C THR A 95 -10.67 14.07 -3.73
N ILE A 96 -9.79 14.47 -2.82
CA ILE A 96 -8.53 13.75 -2.58
C ILE A 96 -8.72 12.88 -1.36
N ARG A 97 -8.51 11.57 -1.51
CA ARG A 97 -8.72 10.57 -0.47
C ARG A 97 -7.41 9.89 -0.11
N VAL A 98 -7.06 9.89 1.16
CA VAL A 98 -6.01 9.00 1.68
C VAL A 98 -6.67 7.76 2.26
N ALA A 99 -6.08 6.60 1.99
CA ALA A 99 -6.52 5.33 2.55
C ALA A 99 -5.31 4.56 3.12
N LEU A 100 -5.41 4.18 4.39
CA LEU A 100 -4.41 3.38 5.07
C LEU A 100 -4.99 1.98 5.28
N TRP A 101 -4.35 1.00 4.66
CA TRP A 101 -4.87 -0.35 4.55
C TRP A 101 -4.44 -1.23 5.70
N ALA A 102 -5.31 -2.09 6.16
CA ALA A 102 -5.02 -3.10 7.17
C ALA A 102 -4.88 -4.49 6.54
N GLY A 103 -4.03 -5.33 7.13
CA GLY A 103 -3.87 -6.73 6.71
C GLY A 103 -3.28 -6.88 5.31
N GLU A 104 -2.38 -5.99 4.94
CA GLU A 104 -1.64 -6.07 3.67
C GLU A 104 -0.73 -7.29 3.68
N GLU A 105 0.09 -7.40 4.70
CA GLU A 105 1.12 -8.43 4.89
C GLU A 105 0.56 -9.86 4.90
N GLN A 106 -0.70 -10.02 5.30
CA GLN A 106 -1.38 -11.31 5.33
C GLN A 106 -2.18 -11.61 4.06
N GLY A 107 -2.17 -10.72 3.06
CA GLY A 107 -2.79 -10.95 1.76
C GLY A 107 -3.72 -9.87 1.24
N LEU A 108 -3.42 -8.60 1.51
CA LEU A 108 -4.14 -7.43 1.01
C LEU A 108 -5.60 -7.36 1.49
N PHE A 109 -5.89 -7.88 2.69
CA PHE A 109 -7.29 -8.04 3.11
C PHE A 109 -8.07 -6.74 3.15
N GLY A 110 -7.51 -5.69 3.72
CA GLY A 110 -8.19 -4.41 3.86
C GLY A 110 -8.45 -3.72 2.53
N SER A 111 -7.45 -3.62 1.67
CA SER A 111 -7.59 -2.99 0.36
C SER A 111 -8.53 -3.77 -0.56
N ARG A 112 -8.44 -5.11 -0.58
CA ARG A 112 -9.36 -5.96 -1.36
C ARG A 112 -10.80 -5.83 -0.90
N ALA A 113 -11.02 -5.82 0.42
CA ALA A 113 -12.37 -5.64 0.97
C ALA A 113 -12.93 -4.26 0.59
N TYR A 114 -12.12 -3.22 0.69
CA TYR A 114 -12.50 -1.86 0.30
C TYR A 114 -12.86 -1.78 -1.19
N VAL A 115 -12.00 -2.31 -2.08
CA VAL A 115 -12.24 -2.32 -3.52
C VAL A 115 -13.54 -3.06 -3.84
N LYS A 116 -13.73 -4.25 -3.29
CA LYS A 116 -14.95 -5.04 -3.47
C LYS A 116 -16.19 -4.30 -2.99
N GLN A 117 -16.09 -3.63 -1.84
CA GLN A 117 -17.21 -2.89 -1.25
C GLN A 117 -17.58 -1.65 -2.06
N HIS A 118 -16.60 -0.87 -2.53
CA HIS A 118 -16.84 0.44 -3.13
C HIS A 118 -16.81 0.43 -4.65
N PHE A 119 -15.90 -0.34 -5.26
CA PHE A 119 -15.68 -0.34 -6.71
C PHE A 119 -16.15 -1.62 -7.41
N GLY A 120 -16.39 -2.68 -6.66
CA GLY A 120 -16.79 -3.97 -7.20
C GLY A 120 -15.62 -4.91 -7.49
N ASP A 121 -15.90 -6.00 -8.20
CA ASP A 121 -14.90 -6.94 -8.70
C ASP A 121 -15.27 -7.36 -10.13
N PRO A 122 -14.57 -6.92 -11.15
CA PRO A 122 -14.90 -7.27 -12.55
C PRO A 122 -14.69 -8.75 -12.87
N ARG A 123 -13.96 -9.49 -12.01
CA ARG A 123 -13.74 -10.93 -12.17
C ARG A 123 -14.84 -11.78 -11.53
N ASP A 124 -15.67 -11.18 -10.71
CA ASP A 124 -16.81 -11.83 -10.06
C ASP A 124 -18.10 -11.28 -10.67
N ALA A 125 -18.71 -12.07 -11.57
CA ALA A 125 -19.91 -11.67 -12.30
C ALA A 125 -21.12 -11.37 -11.38
N ALA A 126 -21.14 -11.91 -10.16
CA ALA A 126 -22.21 -11.63 -9.19
C ALA A 126 -22.05 -10.26 -8.54
N ILE A 127 -20.83 -9.70 -8.53
CA ILE A 127 -20.52 -8.40 -7.93
C ILE A 127 -20.45 -7.33 -9.00
N GLY A 128 -19.74 -7.62 -10.10
CA GLY A 128 -19.53 -6.70 -11.21
C GLY A 128 -18.78 -5.42 -10.80
N VAL A 129 -18.81 -4.45 -11.68
CA VAL A 129 -18.24 -3.11 -11.48
C VAL A 129 -19.32 -2.18 -10.96
N LYS A 130 -19.00 -1.42 -9.91
CA LYS A 130 -19.93 -0.45 -9.31
C LYS A 130 -19.72 0.95 -9.92
N PRO A 131 -20.74 1.83 -9.87
CA PRO A 131 -20.65 3.19 -10.45
C PRO A 131 -19.47 4.03 -9.92
N ALA A 132 -19.07 3.82 -8.66
CA ALA A 132 -17.92 4.51 -8.07
C ALA A 132 -16.58 4.16 -8.74
N TYR A 133 -16.49 3.06 -9.48
CA TYR A 133 -15.30 2.72 -10.26
C TYR A 133 -15.00 3.77 -11.33
N GLU A 134 -16.01 4.23 -12.06
CA GLU A 134 -15.87 5.27 -13.09
C GLU A 134 -15.51 6.65 -12.51
N LYS A 135 -15.67 6.79 -11.20
CA LYS A 135 -15.35 8.03 -10.47
C LYS A 135 -13.93 8.04 -9.88
N LEU A 136 -13.24 6.91 -9.91
CA LEU A 136 -11.84 6.84 -9.47
C LEU A 136 -10.91 7.30 -10.60
N SER A 137 -10.39 8.52 -10.47
CA SER A 137 -9.52 9.12 -11.48
C SER A 137 -8.10 8.58 -11.44
N ALA A 138 -7.56 8.35 -10.24
CA ALA A 138 -6.23 7.78 -10.04
C ALA A 138 -6.08 7.22 -8.62
N TYR A 139 -5.18 6.25 -8.49
CA TYR A 139 -4.71 5.74 -7.19
C TYR A 139 -3.18 5.68 -7.19
N PHE A 140 -2.57 6.32 -6.21
CA PHE A 140 -1.13 6.31 -5.96
C PHE A 140 -0.83 5.51 -4.71
N ASN A 141 -0.11 4.42 -4.86
CA ASN A 141 0.29 3.57 -3.74
C ASN A 141 1.75 3.78 -3.39
N GLN A 142 2.04 3.86 -2.09
CA GLN A 142 3.39 3.91 -1.57
C GLN A 142 3.65 2.67 -0.72
N ASP A 143 4.58 1.83 -1.20
CA ASP A 143 4.97 0.60 -0.54
C ASP A 143 6.35 0.12 -1.03
N TYR A 144 7.36 0.98 -0.86
CA TYR A 144 8.71 0.73 -1.37
C TYR A 144 9.81 1.10 -0.37
N GLY A 145 9.53 0.93 0.91
CA GLY A 145 10.51 1.08 1.96
C GLY A 145 11.02 2.51 2.14
N ALA A 146 12.26 2.66 2.55
CA ALA A 146 12.89 3.93 2.86
C ALA A 146 13.90 4.34 1.78
N GLY A 147 14.20 5.64 1.73
CA GLY A 147 15.19 6.22 0.86
C GLY A 147 14.61 7.23 -0.11
N GLN A 148 15.47 7.72 -0.99
CA GLN A 148 15.08 8.72 -1.97
C GLN A 148 14.27 8.10 -3.11
N TYR A 149 13.15 8.73 -3.47
CA TYR A 149 12.38 8.34 -4.65
C TYR A 149 13.20 8.49 -5.92
N ARG A 150 13.18 7.47 -6.78
CA ARG A 150 13.91 7.44 -8.05
C ARG A 150 13.00 7.25 -9.25
N GLY A 151 11.72 7.03 -9.03
CA GLY A 151 10.77 6.80 -10.10
C GLY A 151 9.38 6.39 -9.60
N ILE A 152 8.48 6.21 -10.55
CA ILE A 152 7.11 5.73 -10.31
C ILE A 152 6.91 4.49 -11.19
N MET A 153 6.38 3.44 -10.61
CA MET A 153 5.98 2.25 -11.35
C MET A 153 4.65 2.48 -12.06
N LEU A 154 4.63 2.30 -13.37
CA LEU A 154 3.44 2.53 -14.20
C LEU A 154 2.40 1.43 -14.09
N GLN A 155 2.73 0.27 -13.51
CA GLN A 155 1.84 -0.91 -13.39
C GLN A 155 1.22 -1.32 -14.73
N GLY A 156 1.98 -1.18 -15.83
CA GLY A 156 1.52 -1.47 -17.19
C GLY A 156 0.73 -0.33 -17.87
N ASN A 157 0.46 0.77 -17.19
CA ASN A 157 -0.23 1.94 -17.77
C ASN A 157 0.76 2.87 -18.47
N GLU A 158 1.20 2.47 -19.66
CA GLU A 158 2.15 3.26 -20.46
C GLU A 158 1.60 4.63 -20.90
N HIS A 159 0.29 4.80 -20.98
CA HIS A 159 -0.34 6.08 -21.32
C HIS A 159 -0.08 7.17 -20.26
N ALA A 160 0.15 6.79 -19.01
CA ALA A 160 0.48 7.71 -17.93
C ALA A 160 1.94 8.22 -17.97
N ARG A 161 2.83 7.56 -18.73
CA ARG A 161 4.28 7.83 -18.74
C ARG A 161 4.61 9.30 -18.97
N ALA A 162 4.05 9.90 -20.02
CA ALA A 162 4.37 11.28 -20.39
C ALA A 162 3.99 12.27 -19.27
N SER A 163 2.80 12.11 -18.70
CA SER A 163 2.32 12.97 -17.61
C SER A 163 3.17 12.81 -16.35
N LEU A 164 3.45 11.56 -15.94
CA LEU A 164 4.25 11.28 -14.76
C LEU A 164 5.70 11.77 -14.94
N THR A 165 6.29 11.61 -16.13
CA THR A 165 7.62 12.14 -16.43
C THR A 165 7.64 13.67 -16.32
N ALA A 166 6.64 14.35 -16.84
CA ALA A 166 6.54 15.81 -16.75
C ALA A 166 6.37 16.29 -15.29
N TRP A 167 5.59 15.59 -14.48
CA TRP A 167 5.41 15.91 -13.06
C TRP A 167 6.67 15.71 -12.24
N MET A 168 7.48 14.71 -12.59
CA MET A 168 8.73 14.41 -11.88
C MET A 168 9.92 15.26 -12.34
N ALA A 169 9.83 15.92 -13.49
CA ALA A 169 10.95 16.68 -14.07
C ALA A 169 11.57 17.75 -13.14
N PRO A 170 10.83 18.40 -12.21
CA PRO A 170 11.42 19.38 -11.28
C PRO A 170 12.24 18.75 -10.14
N PHE A 171 12.19 17.45 -9.92
CA PHE A 171 12.85 16.71 -8.82
C PHE A 171 13.96 15.79 -9.33
#